data_ace233a753610276bee2d79028de130f
#
_entry.id   ace233a753610276bee2d79028de130f
#
_cell.length_a   1.000
_cell.length_b   1.000
_cell.length_c   1.000
_cell.angle_alpha   90.00
_cell.angle_beta   90.00
_cell.angle_gamma   90.00
#
_symmetry.space_group_name_H-M   'P 1'
#
loop_
_entity.id
_entity.type
_entity.pdbx_description
1 polymer ?
#
loop_
_entity_poly.entity_id
_entity_poly.type
_entity_poly.pdbx_seq_one_letter_code
_entity_poly.pdbx_strand_id
1 'polypeptide(L)'
;LTAAYELLTKTDILPVIFEQDKQPGGLSKTIDHHGNKIDIGGHRFFSKSEKVIKWWLHFLPLETGSAGNDFHIQYKGESTSFTNTDKTVTHESQVMMLRPRKSRIYFENKFFDYPLRFSGSTLRKLGIFKTIRFGFSYTYAKLFPHKPEQSLAHFFRNRFGQELYKTFFKDYTEKVWGVPCERLPATWGQQRVKDLNIGKVIKHAFKSIFTNNKTINQSGTSTSLIEQFMYPKHGPGQMWEAVAGEIEKLGGKIYYNTTVSAVNGNSNGQVQSVEVTDNATGVKKIYEGDYFFSTMPVKELIKKINHLPVPDQVREAAESLEYRDFLIVGILTSALAIKEGDAAFTDNWIYIQDKHIKAGRIQFFHNWSPYMVKHPGDVWIGAEYFCNENDAFWQQDDETIAAAAIAEMQAIGILDALQVKDKLVVKVKKAYPSYFGGYGNFSVVQDFIDKIENLFLIGRNGMHRYNNSDHSMLTAMAAVENIITGRKDKTNIWEINTEDEYHEEQNNRSDK
;
A
#
# COMPACT_ATOMS: atom_id res chain seq x y z
N LEU A 1 10.73 10.00 9.62
CA LEU A 1 10.64 11.39 9.15
C LEU A 1 9.49 12.14 9.82
N THR A 2 8.22 11.65 9.78
CA THR A 2 7.06 12.35 10.38
C THR A 2 7.29 12.65 11.86
N ALA A 3 7.71 11.66 12.67
CA ALA A 3 8.00 11.86 14.09
C ALA A 3 9.08 12.95 14.31
N ALA A 4 10.13 12.93 13.50
CA ALA A 4 11.21 13.90 13.61
C ALA A 4 10.75 15.33 13.29
N TYR A 5 9.96 15.50 12.22
CA TYR A 5 9.39 16.81 11.89
C TYR A 5 8.43 17.32 12.97
N GLU A 6 7.55 16.44 13.49
CA GLU A 6 6.64 16.80 14.58
C GLU A 6 7.38 17.19 15.88
N LEU A 7 8.47 16.49 16.22
CA LEU A 7 9.32 16.85 17.37
C LEU A 7 9.97 18.21 17.18
N LEU A 8 10.60 18.48 16.05
CA LEU A 8 11.29 19.74 15.76
C LEU A 8 10.35 20.96 15.74
N THR A 9 9.09 20.75 15.33
CA THR A 9 8.11 21.84 15.21
C THR A 9 7.29 22.07 16.48
N LYS A 10 7.28 21.13 17.42
CA LYS A 10 6.41 21.18 18.60
C LYS A 10 7.15 21.09 19.92
N THR A 11 8.44 20.78 19.90
CA THR A 11 9.27 20.59 21.09
C THR A 11 10.69 21.08 20.84
N ASP A 12 11.51 21.10 21.88
CA ASP A 12 12.96 21.37 21.79
C ASP A 12 13.79 20.08 21.61
N ILE A 13 13.15 18.92 21.34
CA ILE A 13 13.82 17.63 21.17
C ILE A 13 14.45 17.55 19.78
N LEU A 14 15.76 17.32 19.73
CA LEU A 14 16.52 17.18 18.48
C LEU A 14 16.55 15.71 18.03
N PRO A 15 15.91 15.37 16.92
CA PRO A 15 15.90 14.01 16.40
C PRO A 15 17.18 13.67 15.63
N VAL A 16 17.62 12.42 15.80
CA VAL A 16 18.66 11.78 14.98
C VAL A 16 18.04 10.57 14.30
N ILE A 17 18.12 10.51 12.98
CA ILE A 17 17.54 9.44 12.16
C ILE A 17 18.66 8.59 11.57
N PHE A 18 18.52 7.27 11.65
CA PHE A 18 19.38 6.29 10.98
C PHE A 18 18.58 5.59 9.91
N GLU A 19 19.01 5.74 8.66
CA GLU A 19 18.42 5.12 7.47
C GLU A 19 19.43 4.16 6.84
N GLN A 20 19.04 2.89 6.69
CA GLN A 20 19.92 1.88 6.11
C GLN A 20 20.15 2.05 4.61
N ASP A 21 19.25 2.74 3.93
CA ASP A 21 19.35 3.02 2.50
C ASP A 21 20.07 4.36 2.25
N LYS A 22 20.41 4.61 0.99
CA LYS A 22 21.04 5.85 0.53
C LYS A 22 20.06 7.02 0.39
N GLN A 23 18.76 6.76 0.46
CA GLN A 23 17.68 7.74 0.29
C GLN A 23 16.52 7.49 1.26
N PRO A 24 15.76 8.55 1.61
CA PRO A 24 14.63 8.42 2.52
C PRO A 24 13.39 7.83 1.84
N GLY A 25 12.36 7.51 2.63
CA GLY A 25 11.03 7.12 2.16
C GLY A 25 10.71 5.65 2.32
N GLY A 26 11.68 4.77 2.55
CA GLY A 26 11.46 3.34 2.75
C GLY A 26 10.66 2.72 1.60
N LEU A 27 9.48 2.13 1.88
CA LEU A 27 8.60 1.57 0.85
C LEU A 27 7.99 2.64 -0.07
N SER A 28 7.94 3.90 0.36
CA SER A 28 7.38 5.02 -0.41
C SER A 28 8.46 5.84 -1.13
N LYS A 29 9.67 5.31 -1.26
CA LYS A 29 10.72 5.96 -2.05
C LYS A 29 10.44 5.81 -3.54
N THR A 30 10.95 6.75 -4.33
CA THR A 30 10.99 6.69 -5.79
C THR A 30 12.44 6.52 -6.23
N ILE A 31 12.71 5.56 -7.09
CA ILE A 31 14.05 5.26 -7.60
C ILE A 31 14.21 5.94 -8.95
N ASP A 32 15.28 6.70 -9.13
CA ASP A 32 15.68 7.23 -10.44
C ASP A 32 16.58 6.21 -11.15
N HIS A 33 16.15 5.80 -12.35
CA HIS A 33 16.90 4.92 -13.22
C HIS A 33 17.07 5.58 -14.58
N HIS A 34 18.25 6.15 -14.82
CA HIS A 34 18.61 6.87 -16.06
C HIS A 34 17.67 8.03 -16.40
N GLY A 35 17.07 8.68 -15.38
CA GLY A 35 16.09 9.75 -15.51
C GLY A 35 14.63 9.28 -15.60
N ASN A 36 14.39 7.97 -15.62
CA ASN A 36 13.06 7.38 -15.48
C ASN A 36 12.82 7.00 -14.02
N LYS A 37 11.66 7.38 -13.47
CA LYS A 37 11.36 7.22 -12.05
C LYS A 37 10.42 6.06 -11.82
N ILE A 38 10.75 5.17 -10.87
CA ILE A 38 9.94 4.02 -10.51
C ILE A 38 9.65 4.01 -9.01
N ASP A 39 8.39 3.78 -8.66
CA ASP A 39 7.96 3.59 -7.29
C ASP A 39 8.01 2.12 -6.91
N ILE A 40 8.13 1.85 -5.63
CA ILE A 40 8.01 0.51 -5.08
C ILE A 40 6.52 0.16 -4.94
N GLY A 41 5.87 -0.11 -6.07
CA GLY A 41 4.43 -0.30 -6.17
C GLY A 41 3.64 1.00 -6.33
N GLY A 42 2.32 0.89 -6.37
CA GLY A 42 1.44 2.05 -6.53
C GLY A 42 1.18 2.77 -5.21
N HIS A 43 1.61 4.01 -5.08
CA HIS A 43 1.47 4.83 -3.88
C HIS A 43 0.62 6.08 -4.15
N ARG A 44 -0.71 5.95 -4.05
CA ARG A 44 -1.61 7.10 -4.14
C ARG A 44 -1.65 7.86 -2.80
N PHE A 45 -1.66 9.17 -2.86
CA PHE A 45 -1.88 10.03 -1.69
C PHE A 45 -3.38 10.27 -1.53
N PHE A 46 -3.93 9.55 -0.58
CA PHE A 46 -5.32 9.66 -0.16
C PHE A 46 -5.39 9.36 1.34
N SER A 47 -6.06 10.20 2.09
CA SER A 47 -6.32 9.98 3.52
C SER A 47 -7.71 10.48 3.89
N LYS A 48 -8.29 9.89 4.93
CA LYS A 48 -9.49 10.38 5.61
C LYS A 48 -9.14 11.47 6.63
N SER A 49 -7.87 11.56 7.01
CA SER A 49 -7.39 12.52 7.99
C SER A 49 -7.05 13.85 7.33
N GLU A 50 -7.84 14.88 7.65
CA GLU A 50 -7.57 16.26 7.22
C GLU A 50 -6.19 16.74 7.69
N LYS A 51 -5.76 16.35 8.90
CA LYS A 51 -4.44 16.64 9.44
C LYS A 51 -3.34 16.12 8.52
N VAL A 52 -3.45 14.89 8.04
CA VAL A 52 -2.48 14.28 7.12
C VAL A 52 -2.49 15.00 5.76
N ILE A 53 -3.66 15.31 5.23
CA ILE A 53 -3.77 16.02 3.94
C ILE A 53 -3.14 17.40 4.03
N LYS A 54 -3.44 18.18 5.08
CA LYS A 54 -2.82 19.49 5.32
C LYS A 54 -1.29 19.38 5.46
N TRP A 55 -0.83 18.31 6.12
CA TRP A 55 0.59 18.04 6.29
C TRP A 55 1.27 17.76 4.93
N TRP A 56 0.66 16.95 4.06
CA TRP A 56 1.18 16.70 2.72
C TRP A 56 1.25 17.98 1.88
N LEU A 57 0.18 18.79 1.91
CA LEU A 57 0.12 20.05 1.15
C LEU A 57 1.03 21.15 1.71
N HIS A 58 1.45 21.03 2.96
CA HIS A 58 2.47 21.91 3.52
C HIS A 58 3.84 21.71 2.83
N PHE A 59 4.21 20.49 2.51
CA PHE A 59 5.48 20.18 1.84
C PHE A 59 5.37 20.26 0.32
N LEU A 60 4.29 19.75 -0.24
CA LEU A 60 4.05 19.76 -1.68
C LEU A 60 2.66 20.37 -1.94
N PRO A 61 2.57 21.65 -2.23
CA PRO A 61 1.31 22.31 -2.59
C PRO A 61 0.74 21.73 -3.90
N LEU A 62 -0.56 21.89 -4.13
CA LEU A 62 -1.17 21.49 -5.40
C LEU A 62 -0.60 22.32 -6.57
N GLU A 63 -0.43 21.64 -7.71
CA GLU A 63 -0.03 22.28 -8.95
C GLU A 63 -1.09 23.33 -9.38
N THR A 64 -0.68 24.54 -9.66
CA THR A 64 -1.58 25.62 -10.10
C THR A 64 -2.17 25.29 -11.47
N GLY A 65 -3.49 25.41 -11.61
CA GLY A 65 -4.23 25.10 -12.85
C GLY A 65 -4.90 23.74 -12.91
N SER A 66 -4.73 22.88 -11.91
CA SER A 66 -5.28 21.50 -11.91
C SER A 66 -6.73 21.38 -11.47
N ALA A 67 -7.54 22.39 -11.40
CA ALA A 67 -8.97 22.48 -11.09
C ALA A 67 -9.26 23.59 -10.06
N GLY A 68 -9.25 24.84 -10.45
CA GLY A 68 -9.61 25.92 -9.54
C GLY A 68 -8.77 25.92 -8.23
N ASN A 69 -8.84 26.96 -7.45
CA ASN A 69 -8.07 27.04 -6.20
C ASN A 69 -8.57 26.09 -5.10
N ASP A 70 -9.71 25.42 -5.31
CA ASP A 70 -10.35 24.52 -4.34
C ASP A 70 -10.50 23.12 -4.93
N PHE A 71 -10.15 22.10 -4.17
CA PHE A 71 -10.51 20.73 -4.49
C PHE A 71 -11.32 20.12 -3.34
N HIS A 72 -12.21 19.21 -3.71
CA HIS A 72 -13.12 18.58 -2.76
C HIS A 72 -12.78 17.10 -2.62
N ILE A 73 -12.55 16.67 -1.38
CA ILE A 73 -12.51 15.24 -1.07
C ILE A 73 -13.89 14.86 -0.54
N GLN A 74 -14.63 14.08 -1.33
CA GLN A 74 -15.89 13.50 -0.87
C GLN A 74 -15.63 12.17 -0.15
N TYR A 75 -16.09 12.09 1.08
CA TYR A 75 -16.06 10.89 1.88
C TYR A 75 -17.33 10.74 2.71
N LYS A 76 -18.04 9.59 2.62
CA LYS A 76 -19.31 9.29 3.34
C LYS A 76 -20.41 10.38 3.19
N GLY A 77 -20.44 11.06 2.06
CA GLY A 77 -21.42 12.15 1.83
C GLY A 77 -21.00 13.51 2.39
N GLU A 78 -19.90 13.57 3.12
CA GLU A 78 -19.26 14.81 3.53
C GLU A 78 -18.22 15.24 2.49
N SER A 79 -18.27 16.50 2.11
CA SER A 79 -17.30 17.11 1.20
C SER A 79 -16.42 18.06 2.00
N THR A 80 -15.13 17.73 2.11
CA THR A 80 -14.16 18.63 2.70
C THR A 80 -13.46 19.37 1.58
N SER A 81 -13.58 20.70 1.59
CA SER A 81 -12.91 21.59 0.65
C SER A 81 -11.52 21.93 1.16
N PHE A 82 -10.53 21.82 0.29
CA PHE A 82 -9.18 22.26 0.57
C PHE A 82 -8.84 23.38 -0.40
N THR A 83 -8.52 24.53 0.16
CA THR A 83 -8.02 25.67 -0.62
C THR A 83 -6.50 25.54 -0.77
N ASN A 84 -6.01 25.74 -1.96
CA ASN A 84 -4.57 25.84 -2.19
C ASN A 84 -4.09 27.09 -1.45
N THR A 85 -3.48 26.93 -0.26
CA THR A 85 -2.96 28.05 0.51
C THR A 85 -1.86 28.73 -0.30
N ASP A 86 -1.91 30.04 -0.39
CA ASP A 86 -1.04 30.97 -1.14
C ASP A 86 0.46 30.87 -0.80
N LYS A 87 1.03 29.69 -0.84
CA LYS A 87 2.48 29.59 -0.96
C LYS A 87 2.79 29.80 -2.44
N THR A 88 3.35 30.94 -2.76
CA THR A 88 4.06 31.17 -4.01
C THR A 88 4.96 29.95 -4.24
N VAL A 89 4.59 29.12 -5.21
CA VAL A 89 5.33 27.91 -5.55
C VAL A 89 6.69 28.35 -6.02
N THR A 90 7.67 28.38 -5.12
CA THR A 90 9.03 28.82 -5.40
C THR A 90 9.80 27.84 -6.28
N HIS A 91 9.27 26.60 -6.42
CA HIS A 91 9.79 25.58 -7.32
C HIS A 91 8.62 24.83 -7.98
N GLU A 92 8.34 25.09 -9.24
CA GLU A 92 7.34 24.39 -10.07
C GLU A 92 7.50 22.85 -10.10
N SER A 93 8.64 22.33 -9.65
CA SER A 93 8.92 20.90 -9.58
C SER A 93 8.42 20.22 -8.29
N GLN A 94 8.18 20.98 -7.21
CA GLN A 94 7.79 20.44 -5.89
C GLN A 94 6.30 20.62 -5.64
N VAL A 95 5.48 19.88 -6.36
CA VAL A 95 4.02 19.99 -6.30
C VAL A 95 3.34 18.63 -6.27
N MET A 96 2.13 18.61 -5.70
CA MET A 96 1.16 17.54 -5.83
C MET A 96 0.29 17.75 -7.06
N MET A 97 0.11 16.73 -7.85
CA MET A 97 -0.81 16.68 -8.97
C MET A 97 -2.10 15.97 -8.57
N LEU A 98 -3.24 16.43 -9.10
CA LEU A 98 -4.49 15.66 -9.06
C LEU A 98 -4.53 14.72 -10.25
N ARG A 99 -4.65 13.43 -10.01
CA ARG A 99 -4.64 12.40 -11.05
C ARG A 99 -5.96 11.63 -11.07
N PRO A 100 -6.55 11.40 -12.25
CA PRO A 100 -7.70 10.54 -12.38
C PRO A 100 -7.29 9.10 -12.06
N ARG A 101 -8.15 8.39 -11.33
CA ARG A 101 -7.97 6.98 -11.05
C ARG A 101 -8.63 6.13 -12.12
N LYS A 102 -7.83 5.34 -12.82
CA LYS A 102 -8.33 4.26 -13.65
C LYS A 102 -7.57 2.98 -13.32
N SER A 103 -8.29 1.94 -12.96
CA SER A 103 -7.71 0.63 -12.70
C SER A 103 -8.67 -0.46 -13.16
N ARG A 104 -8.12 -1.56 -13.67
CA ARG A 104 -8.91 -2.67 -14.19
C ARG A 104 -8.33 -4.01 -13.74
N ILE A 105 -9.13 -5.05 -13.92
CA ILE A 105 -8.74 -6.44 -13.74
C ILE A 105 -8.53 -7.05 -15.14
N TYR A 106 -7.38 -7.68 -15.35
CA TYR A 106 -7.12 -8.51 -16.52
C TYR A 106 -7.41 -9.98 -16.19
N PHE A 107 -8.29 -10.60 -16.94
CA PHE A 107 -8.67 -11.99 -16.81
C PHE A 107 -9.12 -12.58 -18.14
N GLU A 108 -8.57 -13.74 -18.54
CA GLU A 108 -8.88 -14.43 -19.79
C GLU A 108 -8.83 -13.50 -21.02
N ASN A 109 -7.73 -12.77 -21.19
CA ASN A 109 -7.51 -11.80 -22.28
C ASN A 109 -8.56 -10.67 -22.35
N LYS A 110 -9.22 -10.34 -21.24
CA LYS A 110 -10.23 -9.28 -21.16
C LYS A 110 -9.99 -8.38 -19.96
N PHE A 111 -10.34 -7.10 -20.13
CA PHE A 111 -10.31 -6.11 -19.05
C PHE A 111 -11.69 -5.95 -18.43
N PHE A 112 -11.74 -5.97 -17.10
CA PHE A 112 -12.92 -5.70 -16.29
C PHE A 112 -12.65 -4.49 -15.41
N ASP A 113 -13.67 -3.66 -15.18
CA ASP A 113 -13.54 -2.51 -14.28
C ASP A 113 -13.22 -2.93 -12.85
N TYR A 114 -12.41 -2.15 -12.15
CA TYR A 114 -12.15 -2.35 -10.73
C TYR A 114 -12.61 -1.11 -9.93
N PRO A 115 -13.44 -1.30 -8.88
CA PRO A 115 -14.03 -2.56 -8.43
C PRO A 115 -14.95 -3.20 -9.48
N LEU A 116 -15.06 -4.53 -9.38
CA LEU A 116 -15.86 -5.30 -10.33
C LEU A 116 -17.33 -4.84 -10.30
N ARG A 117 -17.81 -4.30 -11.41
CA ARG A 117 -19.20 -3.90 -11.60
C ARG A 117 -19.92 -4.94 -12.48
N PHE A 118 -21.03 -5.45 -12.00
CA PHE A 118 -21.87 -6.37 -12.79
C PHE A 118 -22.77 -5.60 -13.78
N SER A 119 -22.11 -4.91 -14.71
CA SER A 119 -22.78 -4.20 -15.81
C SER A 119 -23.09 -5.17 -16.96
N GLY A 120 -23.96 -4.74 -17.88
CA GLY A 120 -24.23 -5.52 -19.10
C GLY A 120 -22.97 -5.81 -19.92
N SER A 121 -21.96 -4.92 -19.90
CA SER A 121 -20.65 -5.12 -20.53
C SER A 121 -19.85 -6.22 -19.83
N THR A 122 -19.81 -6.22 -18.49
CA THR A 122 -19.15 -7.27 -17.70
C THR A 122 -19.78 -8.64 -17.96
N LEU A 123 -21.11 -8.71 -17.94
CA LEU A 123 -21.83 -9.97 -18.20
C LEU A 123 -21.59 -10.49 -19.61
N ARG A 124 -21.54 -9.60 -20.61
CA ARG A 124 -21.20 -9.98 -21.99
C ARG A 124 -19.76 -10.52 -22.10
N LYS A 125 -18.80 -9.88 -21.42
CA LYS A 125 -17.40 -10.33 -21.38
C LYS A 125 -17.24 -11.69 -20.70
N LEU A 126 -17.98 -11.96 -19.62
CA LEU A 126 -18.00 -13.24 -18.90
C LEU A 126 -18.72 -14.35 -19.67
N GLY A 127 -19.70 -14.01 -20.45
CA GLY A 127 -20.58 -14.94 -21.15
C GLY A 127 -21.75 -15.43 -20.28
N ILE A 128 -22.83 -15.84 -20.97
CA ILE A 128 -24.09 -16.18 -20.30
C ILE A 128 -23.98 -17.41 -19.40
N PHE A 129 -23.23 -18.41 -19.79
CA PHE A 129 -23.06 -19.65 -19.00
C PHE A 129 -22.32 -19.39 -17.67
N LYS A 130 -21.23 -18.61 -17.68
CA LYS A 130 -20.53 -18.21 -16.43
C LYS A 130 -21.42 -17.37 -15.55
N THR A 131 -22.19 -16.44 -16.12
CA THR A 131 -23.12 -15.59 -15.38
C THR A 131 -24.20 -16.42 -14.68
N ILE A 132 -24.79 -17.40 -15.35
CA ILE A 132 -25.79 -18.31 -14.76
C ILE A 132 -25.15 -19.11 -13.60
N ARG A 133 -23.96 -19.69 -13.82
CA ARG A 133 -23.22 -20.43 -12.78
C ARG A 133 -22.91 -19.55 -11.56
N PHE A 134 -22.56 -18.28 -11.75
CA PHE A 134 -22.38 -17.33 -10.64
C PHE A 134 -23.66 -17.14 -9.84
N GLY A 135 -24.80 -16.99 -10.52
CA GLY A 135 -26.10 -16.85 -9.85
C GLY A 135 -26.48 -18.08 -9.02
N PHE A 136 -26.36 -19.27 -9.59
CA PHE A 136 -26.65 -20.52 -8.84
C PHE A 136 -25.68 -20.69 -7.66
N SER A 137 -24.39 -20.48 -7.89
CA SER A 137 -23.38 -20.60 -6.85
C SER A 137 -23.58 -19.61 -5.69
N TYR A 138 -23.98 -18.37 -6.01
CA TYR A 138 -24.33 -17.36 -5.01
C TYR A 138 -25.55 -17.77 -4.21
N THR A 139 -26.64 -18.19 -4.88
CA THR A 139 -27.88 -18.64 -4.21
C THR A 139 -27.60 -19.83 -3.29
N TYR A 140 -26.83 -20.81 -3.78
CA TYR A 140 -26.42 -21.95 -2.97
C TYR A 140 -25.65 -21.51 -1.70
N ALA A 141 -24.68 -20.61 -1.84
CA ALA A 141 -23.89 -20.12 -0.71
C ALA A 141 -24.74 -19.34 0.31
N LYS A 142 -25.81 -18.68 -0.12
CA LYS A 142 -26.76 -18.00 0.78
C LYS A 142 -27.67 -18.96 1.54
N LEU A 143 -28.05 -20.06 0.92
CA LEU A 143 -28.89 -21.09 1.55
C LEU A 143 -28.06 -21.99 2.48
N PHE A 144 -26.81 -22.27 2.11
CA PHE A 144 -25.91 -23.18 2.82
C PHE A 144 -24.56 -22.52 3.12
N PRO A 145 -24.51 -21.50 4.01
CA PRO A 145 -23.28 -20.82 4.34
C PRO A 145 -22.35 -21.71 5.18
N HIS A 146 -21.04 -21.60 4.94
CA HIS A 146 -20.03 -22.24 5.79
C HIS A 146 -20.03 -21.60 7.19
N LYS A 147 -20.30 -22.39 8.22
CA LYS A 147 -20.29 -21.97 9.63
C LYS A 147 -19.52 -22.99 10.48
N PRO A 148 -18.60 -22.56 11.39
CA PRO A 148 -18.14 -21.17 11.57
C PRO A 148 -17.28 -20.67 10.38
N GLU A 149 -17.30 -19.34 10.15
CA GLU A 149 -16.50 -18.68 9.12
C GLU A 149 -15.06 -18.47 9.65
N GLN A 150 -14.19 -19.45 9.45
CA GLN A 150 -12.84 -19.46 10.00
C GLN A 150 -11.78 -18.93 9.04
N SER A 151 -11.93 -19.18 7.75
CA SER A 151 -10.95 -18.81 6.73
C SER A 151 -11.45 -17.75 5.77
N LEU A 152 -10.52 -17.06 5.11
CA LEU A 152 -10.81 -16.13 4.04
C LEU A 152 -11.55 -16.79 2.87
N ALA A 153 -11.27 -18.06 2.60
CA ALA A 153 -12.02 -18.85 1.63
C ALA A 153 -13.50 -18.99 2.02
N HIS A 154 -13.80 -19.30 3.29
CA HIS A 154 -15.17 -19.34 3.80
C HIS A 154 -15.84 -17.97 3.70
N PHE A 155 -15.11 -16.90 4.07
CA PHE A 155 -15.58 -15.52 3.95
C PHE A 155 -16.02 -15.17 2.52
N PHE A 156 -15.16 -15.42 1.55
CA PHE A 156 -15.47 -15.11 0.14
C PHE A 156 -16.59 -15.99 -0.42
N ARG A 157 -16.57 -17.30 -0.12
CA ARG A 157 -17.63 -18.23 -0.56
C ARG A 157 -19.01 -17.84 -0.04
N ASN A 158 -19.12 -17.49 1.23
CA ASN A 158 -20.38 -17.07 1.86
C ASN A 158 -20.94 -15.77 1.28
N ARG A 159 -20.05 -14.86 0.84
CA ARG A 159 -20.45 -13.54 0.30
C ARG A 159 -20.69 -13.54 -1.19
N PHE A 160 -19.89 -14.29 -1.94
CA PHE A 160 -19.85 -14.19 -3.40
C PHE A 160 -20.23 -15.49 -4.12
N GLY A 161 -20.34 -16.60 -3.39
CA GLY A 161 -20.46 -17.93 -3.97
C GLY A 161 -19.12 -18.49 -4.47
N GLN A 162 -19.07 -19.82 -4.61
CA GLN A 162 -17.85 -20.55 -4.97
C GLN A 162 -17.28 -20.14 -6.32
N GLU A 163 -18.14 -19.91 -7.33
CA GLU A 163 -17.70 -19.65 -8.69
C GLU A 163 -17.07 -18.25 -8.84
N LEU A 164 -17.70 -17.23 -8.23
CA LEU A 164 -17.16 -15.86 -8.25
C LEU A 164 -15.88 -15.76 -7.42
N TYR A 165 -15.83 -16.45 -6.26
CA TYR A 165 -14.63 -16.55 -5.44
C TYR A 165 -13.47 -17.12 -6.24
N LYS A 166 -13.65 -18.25 -6.93
CA LYS A 166 -12.60 -18.87 -7.74
C LYS A 166 -12.13 -17.96 -8.89
N THR A 167 -13.07 -17.25 -9.51
CA THR A 167 -12.76 -16.46 -10.71
C THR A 167 -12.00 -15.16 -10.41
N PHE A 168 -12.37 -14.42 -9.34
CA PHE A 168 -11.88 -13.06 -9.14
C PHE A 168 -11.16 -12.82 -7.82
N PHE A 169 -11.15 -13.79 -6.90
CA PHE A 169 -10.54 -13.57 -5.59
C PHE A 169 -9.44 -14.58 -5.26
N LYS A 170 -9.66 -15.85 -5.54
CA LYS A 170 -8.78 -16.93 -5.08
C LYS A 170 -7.36 -16.76 -5.63
N ASP A 171 -7.19 -16.85 -6.93
CA ASP A 171 -5.86 -16.94 -7.57
C ASP A 171 -5.04 -15.67 -7.32
N TYR A 172 -5.67 -14.49 -7.36
CA TYR A 172 -5.00 -13.24 -7.03
C TYR A 172 -4.59 -13.17 -5.54
N THR A 173 -5.49 -13.54 -4.63
CA THR A 173 -5.20 -13.50 -3.19
C THR A 173 -4.08 -14.47 -2.83
N GLU A 174 -4.10 -15.69 -3.38
CA GLU A 174 -3.06 -16.69 -3.18
C GLU A 174 -1.71 -16.27 -3.81
N LYS A 175 -1.75 -15.57 -4.94
CA LYS A 175 -0.57 -14.96 -5.56
C LYS A 175 0.06 -13.90 -4.66
N VAL A 176 -0.76 -13.00 -4.10
CA VAL A 176 -0.31 -11.93 -3.21
C VAL A 176 0.28 -12.48 -1.91
N TRP A 177 -0.42 -13.40 -1.26
CA TRP A 177 -0.02 -13.88 0.07
C TRP A 177 0.88 -15.13 0.06
N GLY A 178 0.96 -15.83 -1.07
CA GLY A 178 1.79 -17.03 -1.22
C GLY A 178 1.28 -18.24 -0.46
N VAL A 179 0.05 -18.18 0.08
CA VAL A 179 -0.59 -19.27 0.82
C VAL A 179 -2.03 -19.44 0.36
N PRO A 180 -2.60 -20.66 0.47
CA PRO A 180 -4.01 -20.90 0.14
C PRO A 180 -4.95 -20.02 0.98
N CYS A 181 -6.05 -19.56 0.38
CA CYS A 181 -7.06 -18.76 1.08
C CYS A 181 -7.67 -19.45 2.29
N GLU A 182 -7.59 -20.78 2.36
CA GLU A 182 -8.01 -21.60 3.49
C GLU A 182 -7.14 -21.39 4.74
N ARG A 183 -5.88 -20.95 4.58
CA ARG A 183 -4.94 -20.66 5.67
C ARG A 183 -5.02 -19.22 6.17
N LEU A 184 -5.62 -18.33 5.40
CA LEU A 184 -5.81 -16.94 5.79
C LEU A 184 -7.04 -16.80 6.69
N PRO A 185 -7.00 -16.04 7.79
CA PRO A 185 -8.13 -15.89 8.69
C PRO A 185 -9.27 -15.09 8.04
N ALA A 186 -10.52 -15.42 8.39
CA ALA A 186 -11.70 -14.71 7.87
C ALA A 186 -11.72 -13.22 8.23
N THR A 187 -11.15 -12.87 9.39
CA THR A 187 -11.03 -11.47 9.86
C THR A 187 -10.32 -10.57 8.88
N TRP A 188 -9.36 -11.11 8.13
CA TRP A 188 -8.66 -10.35 7.08
C TRP A 188 -9.63 -9.89 5.98
N GLY A 189 -10.55 -10.76 5.55
CA GLY A 189 -11.58 -10.41 4.57
C GLY A 189 -12.60 -9.44 5.13
N GLN A 190 -12.97 -9.62 6.41
CA GLN A 190 -13.91 -8.74 7.11
C GLN A 190 -13.39 -7.30 7.17
N GLN A 191 -12.10 -7.10 7.38
CA GLN A 191 -11.47 -5.78 7.41
C GLN A 191 -11.43 -5.10 6.04
N ARG A 192 -11.39 -5.87 4.93
CA ARG A 192 -11.14 -5.31 3.60
C ARG A 192 -12.35 -5.31 2.66
N VAL A 193 -13.38 -6.08 2.95
CA VAL A 193 -14.53 -6.29 2.05
C VAL A 193 -15.85 -6.15 2.82
N LYS A 194 -15.98 -5.11 3.65
CA LYS A 194 -17.13 -4.96 4.57
C LYS A 194 -18.48 -4.74 3.90
N ASP A 195 -18.58 -3.96 2.83
CA ASP A 195 -19.86 -3.44 2.35
C ASP A 195 -20.23 -3.76 0.90
N LEU A 196 -19.60 -4.75 0.28
CA LEU A 196 -20.03 -5.24 -1.01
C LEU A 196 -21.38 -5.96 -0.91
N ASN A 197 -22.48 -5.19 -0.98
CA ASN A 197 -23.83 -5.76 -1.02
C ASN A 197 -24.14 -6.33 -2.42
N ILE A 198 -23.43 -7.40 -2.76
CA ILE A 198 -23.53 -8.08 -4.06
C ILE A 198 -24.92 -8.62 -4.31
N GLY A 199 -25.70 -8.90 -3.26
CA GLY A 199 -27.10 -9.32 -3.41
C GLY A 199 -27.94 -8.31 -4.20
N LYS A 200 -27.79 -7.02 -3.94
CA LYS A 200 -28.46 -5.96 -4.71
C LYS A 200 -27.95 -5.91 -6.15
N VAL A 201 -26.62 -6.05 -6.33
CA VAL A 201 -25.98 -5.97 -7.64
C VAL A 201 -26.31 -7.18 -8.52
N ILE A 202 -26.26 -8.40 -7.97
CA ILE A 202 -26.65 -9.63 -8.69
C ILE A 202 -28.15 -9.62 -9.01
N LYS A 203 -29.01 -9.23 -8.07
CA LYS A 203 -30.46 -9.12 -8.31
C LYS A 203 -30.77 -8.11 -9.44
N HIS A 204 -30.05 -7.00 -9.47
CA HIS A 204 -30.19 -6.00 -10.54
C HIS A 204 -29.68 -6.53 -11.88
N ALA A 205 -28.54 -7.25 -11.89
CA ALA A 205 -27.98 -7.85 -13.09
C ALA A 205 -28.88 -8.95 -13.68
N PHE A 206 -29.46 -9.81 -12.83
CA PHE A 206 -30.45 -10.80 -13.27
C PHE A 206 -31.73 -10.14 -13.82
N LYS A 207 -32.23 -9.09 -13.15
CA LYS A 207 -33.40 -8.34 -13.62
C LYS A 207 -33.14 -7.71 -15.00
N SER A 208 -31.94 -7.19 -15.25
CA SER A 208 -31.57 -6.55 -16.52
C SER A 208 -31.44 -7.54 -17.69
N ILE A 209 -31.16 -8.83 -17.42
CA ILE A 209 -31.12 -9.89 -18.44
C ILE A 209 -32.54 -10.23 -18.92
N PHE A 210 -33.55 -10.16 -18.06
CA PHE A 210 -34.92 -10.53 -18.36
C PHE A 210 -35.81 -9.33 -18.72
N THR A 211 -35.35 -8.09 -18.54
CA THR A 211 -36.11 -6.89 -18.92
C THR A 211 -35.36 -6.16 -20.04
N ASN A 212 -35.95 -6.23 -21.23
CA ASN A 212 -35.42 -5.60 -22.47
C ASN A 212 -35.65 -4.08 -22.48
N ASN A 213 -35.45 -3.38 -21.38
CA ASN A 213 -35.64 -1.92 -21.29
C ASN A 213 -34.33 -1.17 -21.49
N LYS A 214 -34.25 -0.51 -22.64
CA LYS A 214 -33.14 0.37 -23.10
C LYS A 214 -32.97 1.67 -22.32
N THR A 215 -33.56 1.81 -21.13
CA THR A 215 -33.45 3.04 -20.34
C THR A 215 -32.87 2.70 -18.99
N ILE A 216 -31.54 2.66 -18.90
CA ILE A 216 -30.82 2.66 -17.63
C ILE A 216 -30.55 4.12 -17.28
N ASN A 217 -31.46 4.72 -16.50
CA ASN A 217 -31.16 5.94 -15.78
C ASN A 217 -30.06 5.63 -14.78
N GLN A 218 -28.87 6.23 -14.98
CA GLN A 218 -27.71 6.11 -14.11
C GLN A 218 -27.84 6.93 -12.82
N SER A 219 -29.00 7.47 -12.50
CA SER A 219 -29.28 8.21 -11.27
C SER A 219 -29.58 7.22 -10.14
N GLY A 220 -28.58 6.83 -9.34
CA GLY A 220 -28.84 6.08 -8.12
C GLY A 220 -27.80 5.07 -7.66
N THR A 221 -26.65 4.95 -8.30
CA THR A 221 -25.54 4.13 -7.80
C THR A 221 -24.32 5.04 -7.58
N SER A 222 -24.34 5.77 -6.47
CA SER A 222 -23.15 6.47 -6.00
C SER A 222 -22.20 5.49 -5.32
N THR A 223 -21.45 4.74 -6.09
CA THR A 223 -20.18 4.22 -5.62
C THR A 223 -19.23 5.40 -5.72
N SER A 224 -19.01 6.09 -4.63
CA SER A 224 -17.92 7.07 -4.56
C SER A 224 -16.61 6.32 -4.43
N LEU A 225 -16.22 5.72 -5.51
CA LEU A 225 -14.83 5.42 -5.75
C LEU A 225 -14.10 6.74 -5.73
N ILE A 226 -12.97 6.76 -5.08
CA ILE A 226 -12.03 7.86 -5.21
C ILE A 226 -11.74 7.98 -6.70
N GLU A 227 -12.37 8.96 -7.34
CA GLU A 227 -12.22 9.19 -8.78
C GLU A 227 -10.91 9.87 -9.11
N GLN A 228 -10.32 10.53 -8.11
CA GLN A 228 -9.05 11.24 -8.21
C GLN A 228 -8.22 11.02 -6.96
N PHE A 229 -6.91 11.08 -7.08
CA PHE A 229 -5.96 11.02 -5.98
C PHE A 229 -4.85 12.03 -6.19
N MET A 230 -4.21 12.44 -5.09
CA MET A 230 -3.01 13.27 -5.15
C MET A 230 -1.79 12.40 -5.42
N TYR A 231 -0.87 12.94 -6.19
CA TYR A 231 0.39 12.26 -6.49
C TYR A 231 1.51 13.27 -6.70
N PRO A 232 2.65 13.14 -6.01
CA PRO A 232 3.79 14.03 -6.22
C PRO A 232 4.30 13.98 -7.66
N LYS A 233 4.66 15.09 -8.22
CA LYS A 233 5.07 15.25 -9.64
C LYS A 233 6.13 14.23 -10.07
N HIS A 234 7.09 13.96 -9.20
CA HIS A 234 8.21 13.03 -9.44
C HIS A 234 8.15 11.75 -8.59
N GLY A 235 6.94 11.34 -8.20
CA GLY A 235 6.71 10.14 -7.38
C GLY A 235 6.69 10.40 -5.88
N PRO A 236 6.22 9.43 -5.07
CA PRO A 236 6.05 9.57 -3.62
C PRO A 236 7.36 9.86 -2.87
N GLY A 237 8.51 9.42 -3.39
CA GLY A 237 9.83 9.72 -2.82
C GLY A 237 10.09 11.22 -2.69
N GLN A 238 9.61 12.03 -3.63
CA GLN A 238 9.74 13.49 -3.61
C GLN A 238 9.18 14.12 -2.32
N MET A 239 8.07 13.60 -1.79
CA MET A 239 7.53 14.04 -0.50
C MET A 239 8.54 13.82 0.62
N TRP A 240 9.12 12.63 0.69
CA TRP A 240 10.00 12.26 1.78
C TRP A 240 11.37 12.91 1.68
N GLU A 241 11.83 13.23 0.48
CA GLU A 241 13.02 14.04 0.24
C GLU A 241 12.81 15.49 0.71
N ALA A 242 11.64 16.08 0.40
CA ALA A 242 11.29 17.42 0.87
C ALA A 242 11.22 17.48 2.42
N VAL A 243 10.61 16.47 3.04
CA VAL A 243 10.53 16.37 4.51
C VAL A 243 11.92 16.20 5.13
N ALA A 244 12.78 15.35 4.54
CA ALA A 244 14.14 15.15 5.02
C ALA A 244 14.95 16.44 4.98
N GLY A 245 14.88 17.18 3.86
CA GLY A 245 15.56 18.48 3.75
C GLY A 245 15.07 19.52 4.75
N GLU A 246 13.77 19.52 5.09
CA GLU A 246 13.24 20.42 6.10
C GLU A 246 13.67 20.03 7.52
N ILE A 247 13.72 18.73 7.85
CA ILE A 247 14.26 18.23 9.11
C ILE A 247 15.71 18.70 9.31
N GLU A 248 16.55 18.60 8.28
CA GLU A 248 17.95 19.03 8.36
C GLU A 248 18.07 20.55 8.55
N LYS A 249 17.26 21.36 7.87
CA LYS A 249 17.20 22.81 8.06
C LYS A 249 16.79 23.21 9.48
N LEU A 250 15.89 22.44 10.10
CA LEU A 250 15.43 22.67 11.47
C LEU A 250 16.43 22.13 12.52
N GLY A 251 17.57 21.58 12.12
CA GLY A 251 18.64 21.11 13.00
C GLY A 251 18.60 19.62 13.35
N GLY A 252 17.64 18.85 12.81
CA GLY A 252 17.65 17.39 12.90
C GLY A 252 18.79 16.79 12.08
N LYS A 253 19.18 15.54 12.38
CA LYS A 253 20.27 14.86 11.68
C LYS A 253 19.77 13.56 11.06
N ILE A 254 20.18 13.29 9.81
CA ILE A 254 19.86 12.05 9.11
C ILE A 254 21.17 11.40 8.66
N TYR A 255 21.39 10.16 9.11
CA TYR A 255 22.51 9.34 8.68
C TYR A 255 22.03 8.25 7.74
N TYR A 256 22.31 8.43 6.46
CA TYR A 256 22.03 7.44 5.42
C TYR A 256 23.08 6.35 5.39
N ASN A 257 22.81 5.23 4.69
CA ASN A 257 23.65 4.03 4.64
C ASN A 257 24.07 3.53 6.03
N THR A 258 23.18 3.73 7.03
CA THR A 258 23.51 3.47 8.44
C THR A 258 22.45 2.52 9.02
N THR A 259 22.91 1.33 9.41
CA THR A 259 22.04 0.30 9.98
C THR A 259 22.15 0.28 11.50
N VAL A 260 21.02 0.31 12.22
CA VAL A 260 20.98 0.05 13.66
C VAL A 260 21.32 -1.43 13.88
N SER A 261 22.45 -1.71 14.54
CA SER A 261 22.97 -3.05 14.82
C SER A 261 22.56 -3.57 16.20
N ALA A 262 22.39 -2.70 17.20
CA ALA A 262 21.91 -3.07 18.54
C ALA A 262 21.07 -1.96 19.17
N VAL A 263 20.19 -2.36 20.08
CA VAL A 263 19.37 -1.48 20.94
C VAL A 263 19.69 -1.84 22.39
N ASN A 264 20.36 -0.96 23.11
CA ASN A 264 20.90 -1.23 24.43
C ASN A 264 20.00 -0.66 25.52
N GLY A 265 19.56 -1.52 26.42
CA GLY A 265 18.80 -1.13 27.59
C GLY A 265 19.67 -0.74 28.80
N ASN A 266 19.02 -0.17 29.80
CA ASN A 266 19.59 0.14 31.10
C ASN A 266 18.95 -0.70 32.22
N SER A 267 19.46 -0.56 33.43
CA SER A 267 18.95 -1.26 34.64
C SER A 267 17.51 -0.87 35.02
N ASN A 268 17.01 0.26 34.51
CA ASN A 268 15.64 0.74 34.78
C ASN A 268 14.59 0.19 33.79
N GLY A 269 14.99 -0.71 32.89
CA GLY A 269 14.10 -1.28 31.90
C GLY A 269 13.78 -0.38 30.71
N GLN A 270 14.58 0.66 30.48
CA GLN A 270 14.44 1.62 29.39
C GLN A 270 15.55 1.43 28.35
N VAL A 271 15.34 1.86 27.11
CA VAL A 271 16.40 1.96 26.12
C VAL A 271 17.30 3.15 26.48
N GLN A 272 18.62 2.92 26.49
CA GLN A 272 19.62 3.96 26.76
C GLN A 272 20.30 4.43 25.48
N SER A 273 20.62 3.50 24.58
CA SER A 273 21.36 3.84 23.36
C SER A 273 21.06 2.89 22.22
N VAL A 274 21.45 3.30 21.03
CA VAL A 274 21.52 2.42 19.84
C VAL A 274 22.95 2.36 19.32
N GLU A 275 23.40 1.15 18.97
CA GLU A 275 24.59 0.96 18.18
C GLU A 275 24.23 0.96 16.70
N VAL A 276 24.94 1.73 15.92
CA VAL A 276 24.75 1.81 14.47
C VAL A 276 26.03 1.43 13.75
N THR A 277 25.85 0.85 12.56
CA THR A 277 26.96 0.48 11.66
C THR A 277 26.81 1.27 10.37
N ASP A 278 27.85 2.00 9.99
CA ASP A 278 27.96 2.59 8.66
C ASP A 278 28.16 1.47 7.64
N ASN A 279 27.26 1.33 6.68
CA ASN A 279 27.26 0.20 5.76
C ASN A 279 28.39 0.24 4.73
N ALA A 280 28.99 1.42 4.50
CA ALA A 280 30.10 1.57 3.56
C ALA A 280 31.45 1.23 4.21
N THR A 281 31.62 1.63 5.48
CA THR A 281 32.93 1.52 6.18
C THR A 281 32.98 0.41 7.21
N GLY A 282 31.80 -0.10 7.65
CA GLY A 282 31.68 -1.05 8.76
C GLY A 282 31.92 -0.44 10.14
N VAL A 283 32.15 0.88 10.22
CA VAL A 283 32.46 1.56 11.49
C VAL A 283 31.19 1.60 12.35
N LYS A 284 31.34 1.22 13.61
CA LYS A 284 30.28 1.23 14.61
C LYS A 284 30.36 2.47 15.48
N LYS A 285 29.19 3.04 15.81
CA LYS A 285 29.02 4.16 16.73
C LYS A 285 27.83 3.92 17.64
N ILE A 286 27.92 4.45 18.86
CA ILE A 286 26.83 4.40 19.84
C ILE A 286 26.23 5.82 19.96
N TYR A 287 24.90 5.89 19.95
CA TYR A 287 24.14 7.11 20.17
C TYR A 287 23.19 6.91 21.34
N GLU A 288 23.32 7.76 22.34
CA GLU A 288 22.41 7.85 23.47
C GLU A 288 21.21 8.74 23.13
N GLY A 289 20.09 8.56 23.83
CA GLY A 289 18.89 9.35 23.63
C GLY A 289 17.84 9.11 24.72
N ASP A 290 16.91 10.05 24.81
CA ASP A 290 15.81 9.99 25.78
C ASP A 290 14.62 9.18 25.24
N TYR A 291 14.34 9.26 23.95
CA TYR A 291 13.23 8.59 23.29
C TYR A 291 13.70 7.87 22.02
N PHE A 292 13.14 6.68 21.78
CA PHE A 292 13.50 5.84 20.64
C PHE A 292 12.26 5.46 19.83
N PHE A 293 12.32 5.70 18.52
CA PHE A 293 11.26 5.34 17.58
C PHE A 293 11.78 4.25 16.65
N SER A 294 11.11 3.11 16.62
CA SER A 294 11.46 2.02 15.71
C SER A 294 10.43 1.85 14.60
N THR A 295 10.91 1.91 13.36
CA THR A 295 10.16 1.53 12.16
C THR A 295 10.66 0.24 11.53
N MET A 296 11.71 -0.35 12.10
CA MET A 296 12.26 -1.63 11.61
C MET A 296 11.27 -2.77 11.87
N PRO A 297 11.34 -3.87 11.11
CA PRO A 297 10.52 -5.04 11.38
C PRO A 297 10.66 -5.50 12.83
N VAL A 298 9.52 -5.76 13.50
CA VAL A 298 9.49 -6.14 14.93
C VAL A 298 10.42 -7.32 15.24
N LYS A 299 10.44 -8.32 14.37
CA LYS A 299 11.35 -9.47 14.45
C LYS A 299 12.82 -9.05 14.54
N GLU A 300 13.22 -8.08 13.74
CA GLU A 300 14.59 -7.55 13.74
C GLU A 300 14.88 -6.71 15.00
N LEU A 301 13.92 -5.93 15.45
CA LEU A 301 14.05 -5.16 16.67
C LEU A 301 14.30 -6.07 17.88
N ILE A 302 13.44 -7.08 18.09
CA ILE A 302 13.56 -7.99 19.24
C ILE A 302 14.90 -8.73 19.25
N LYS A 303 15.43 -9.12 18.08
CA LYS A 303 16.76 -9.73 17.95
C LYS A 303 17.90 -8.80 18.37
N LYS A 304 17.73 -7.48 18.22
CA LYS A 304 18.75 -6.47 18.45
C LYS A 304 18.71 -5.86 19.85
N ILE A 305 17.70 -6.19 20.65
CA ILE A 305 17.61 -5.71 22.05
C ILE A 305 18.64 -6.43 22.90
N ASN A 306 19.53 -5.65 23.53
CA ASN A 306 20.55 -6.08 24.48
C ASN A 306 20.30 -5.41 25.84
N HIS A 307 20.77 -6.06 26.90
CA HIS A 307 20.72 -5.54 28.27
C HIS A 307 19.30 -5.27 28.83
N LEU A 308 18.25 -5.69 28.11
CA LEU A 308 16.89 -5.80 28.65
C LEU A 308 16.51 -7.28 28.75
N PRO A 309 15.82 -7.69 29.80
CA PRO A 309 15.40 -9.09 29.97
C PRO A 309 14.24 -9.40 29.03
N VAL A 310 14.53 -9.72 27.77
CA VAL A 310 13.53 -10.15 26.79
C VAL A 310 13.16 -11.60 27.09
N PRO A 311 11.89 -11.91 27.50
CA PRO A 311 11.46 -13.28 27.76
C PRO A 311 11.53 -14.17 26.52
N ASP A 312 11.80 -15.47 26.69
CA ASP A 312 11.89 -16.40 25.57
C ASP A 312 10.60 -16.45 24.75
N GLN A 313 9.44 -16.43 25.39
CA GLN A 313 8.15 -16.36 24.72
C GLN A 313 7.99 -15.14 23.80
N VAL A 314 8.61 -13.98 24.13
CA VAL A 314 8.62 -12.78 23.28
C VAL A 314 9.53 -12.99 22.07
N ARG A 315 10.70 -13.61 22.28
CA ARG A 315 11.61 -13.97 21.19
C ARG A 315 10.97 -14.95 20.22
N GLU A 316 10.34 -15.99 20.71
CA GLU A 316 9.64 -17.00 19.91
C GLU A 316 8.48 -16.37 19.14
N ALA A 317 7.65 -15.56 19.80
CA ALA A 317 6.55 -14.86 19.16
C ALA A 317 7.03 -13.92 18.04
N ALA A 318 8.08 -13.12 18.29
CA ALA A 318 8.66 -12.24 17.29
C ALA A 318 9.31 -13.01 16.13
N GLU A 319 10.04 -14.11 16.41
CA GLU A 319 10.67 -14.94 15.37
C GLU A 319 9.65 -15.62 14.46
N SER A 320 8.48 -15.97 14.99
CA SER A 320 7.40 -16.60 14.24
C SER A 320 6.63 -15.64 13.31
N LEU A 321 6.87 -14.32 13.39
CA LEU A 321 6.24 -13.34 12.52
C LEU A 321 6.71 -13.51 11.07
N GLU A 322 5.76 -13.60 10.17
CA GLU A 322 5.98 -13.78 8.75
C GLU A 322 5.80 -12.48 7.99
N TYR A 323 6.54 -12.35 6.90
CA TYR A 323 6.46 -11.22 5.98
C TYR A 323 6.39 -11.76 4.55
N ARG A 324 5.81 -11.00 3.66
CA ARG A 324 5.87 -11.22 2.22
C ARG A 324 6.82 -10.20 1.61
N ASP A 325 7.71 -10.65 0.77
CA ASP A 325 8.62 -9.82 0.01
C ASP A 325 7.95 -9.34 -1.29
N PHE A 326 8.55 -8.36 -1.91
CA PHE A 326 8.03 -7.71 -3.09
C PHE A 326 9.16 -7.48 -4.09
N LEU A 327 8.87 -7.77 -5.35
CA LEU A 327 9.77 -7.54 -6.46
C LEU A 327 9.02 -6.74 -7.52
N ILE A 328 9.64 -5.71 -8.06
CA ILE A 328 9.10 -4.97 -9.20
C ILE A 328 10.13 -4.94 -10.31
N VAL A 329 9.67 -5.23 -11.53
CA VAL A 329 10.47 -5.10 -12.76
C VAL A 329 9.99 -3.88 -13.52
N GLY A 330 10.83 -2.84 -13.57
CA GLY A 330 10.64 -1.70 -14.45
C GLY A 330 10.98 -2.07 -15.89
N ILE A 331 10.12 -1.75 -16.83
CA ILE A 331 10.31 -2.00 -18.26
C ILE A 331 10.00 -0.71 -19.01
N LEU A 332 11.01 -0.12 -19.64
CA LEU A 332 10.87 1.04 -20.51
C LEU A 332 10.66 0.60 -21.94
N THR A 333 9.59 1.07 -22.58
CA THR A 333 9.27 0.77 -23.96
C THR A 333 8.84 2.03 -24.71
N SER A 334 8.95 2.02 -26.05
CA SER A 334 8.50 3.14 -26.87
C SER A 334 6.99 3.24 -27.00
N ALA A 335 6.26 2.12 -26.85
CA ALA A 335 4.81 2.08 -26.95
C ALA A 335 4.23 0.84 -26.26
N LEU A 336 2.94 0.89 -25.95
CA LEU A 336 2.17 -0.29 -25.58
C LEU A 336 1.67 -1.01 -26.84
N ALA A 337 1.72 -2.33 -26.84
CA ALA A 337 1.10 -3.15 -27.90
C ALA A 337 -0.43 -3.14 -27.79
N ILE A 338 -0.94 -2.98 -26.56
CA ILE A 338 -2.38 -2.93 -26.28
C ILE A 338 -2.98 -1.60 -26.73
N LYS A 339 -4.10 -1.69 -27.46
CA LYS A 339 -4.87 -0.52 -27.91
C LYS A 339 -6.32 -0.61 -27.45
N GLU A 340 -6.92 0.50 -27.10
CA GLU A 340 -8.36 0.64 -26.79
C GLU A 340 -9.04 1.41 -27.93
N GLY A 341 -9.18 0.78 -29.08
CA GLY A 341 -9.55 1.49 -30.32
C GLY A 341 -8.48 2.53 -30.66
N ASP A 342 -8.91 3.76 -30.90
CA ASP A 342 -8.00 4.89 -31.18
C ASP A 342 -7.58 5.64 -29.90
N ALA A 343 -8.09 5.25 -28.73
CA ALA A 343 -7.81 5.93 -27.47
C ALA A 343 -6.50 5.43 -26.83
N ALA A 344 -5.81 6.36 -26.16
CA ALA A 344 -4.64 6.02 -25.35
C ALA A 344 -5.01 5.13 -24.15
N PHE A 345 -4.13 4.21 -23.80
CA PHE A 345 -4.26 3.39 -22.60
C PHE A 345 -3.96 4.24 -21.35
N THR A 346 -4.97 4.49 -20.52
CA THR A 346 -4.91 5.46 -19.42
C THR A 346 -5.00 4.86 -18.03
N ASP A 347 -4.91 3.51 -17.89
CA ASP A 347 -4.88 2.88 -16.58
C ASP A 347 -3.63 3.26 -15.80
N ASN A 348 -3.80 3.58 -14.52
CA ASN A 348 -2.67 3.74 -13.63
C ASN A 348 -2.08 2.38 -13.26
N TRP A 349 -2.96 1.38 -13.05
CA TRP A 349 -2.54 -0.01 -12.82
C TRP A 349 -3.62 -1.00 -13.22
N ILE A 350 -3.21 -2.24 -13.45
CA ILE A 350 -4.10 -3.38 -13.66
C ILE A 350 -3.76 -4.53 -12.71
N TYR A 351 -4.78 -5.26 -12.29
CA TYR A 351 -4.65 -6.48 -11.49
C TYR A 351 -4.66 -7.70 -12.41
N ILE A 352 -3.75 -8.64 -12.23
CA ILE A 352 -3.63 -9.84 -13.06
C ILE A 352 -4.22 -11.04 -12.32
N GLN A 353 -5.39 -11.51 -12.77
CA GLN A 353 -6.07 -12.66 -12.18
C GLN A 353 -5.59 -13.99 -12.74
N ASP A 354 -5.09 -14.01 -13.97
CA ASP A 354 -4.64 -15.24 -14.62
C ASP A 354 -3.51 -15.91 -13.83
N LYS A 355 -3.74 -17.13 -13.36
CA LYS A 355 -2.79 -17.90 -12.54
C LYS A 355 -1.49 -18.26 -13.26
N HIS A 356 -1.51 -18.31 -14.60
CA HIS A 356 -0.34 -18.62 -15.41
C HIS A 356 0.67 -17.47 -15.51
N ILE A 357 0.23 -16.26 -15.18
CA ILE A 357 1.07 -15.07 -15.13
C ILE A 357 1.49 -14.87 -13.66
N LYS A 358 2.78 -14.82 -13.39
CA LYS A 358 3.30 -14.64 -12.03
C LYS A 358 3.11 -13.21 -11.52
N ALA A 359 3.19 -12.22 -12.42
CA ALA A 359 2.91 -10.84 -12.05
C ALA A 359 1.50 -10.73 -11.45
N GLY A 360 1.40 -10.10 -10.29
CA GLY A 360 0.12 -9.86 -9.61
C GLY A 360 -0.53 -8.56 -10.03
N ARG A 361 0.29 -7.55 -10.34
CA ARG A 361 -0.18 -6.22 -10.70
C ARG A 361 0.80 -5.58 -11.67
N ILE A 362 0.31 -4.68 -12.51
CA ILE A 362 1.13 -3.93 -13.44
C ILE A 362 0.82 -2.46 -13.25
N GLN A 363 1.85 -1.66 -13.01
CA GLN A 363 1.79 -0.20 -12.94
C GLN A 363 2.16 0.41 -14.28
N PHE A 364 1.55 1.56 -14.59
CA PHE A 364 1.88 2.38 -15.76
C PHE A 364 2.29 3.76 -15.27
N PHE A 365 3.55 3.91 -14.87
CA PHE A 365 4.04 5.08 -14.14
C PHE A 365 3.87 6.40 -14.90
N HIS A 366 3.97 6.41 -16.21
CA HIS A 366 3.69 7.59 -17.05
C HIS A 366 2.23 8.08 -16.94
N ASN A 367 1.28 7.20 -16.55
CA ASN A 367 -0.10 7.58 -16.27
C ASN A 367 -0.31 8.10 -14.84
N TRP A 368 0.57 7.76 -13.90
CA TRP A 368 0.58 8.37 -12.55
C TRP A 368 1.08 9.80 -12.64
N SER A 369 2.18 10.03 -13.34
CA SER A 369 2.68 11.35 -13.68
C SER A 369 3.47 11.29 -15.00
N PRO A 370 3.27 12.23 -15.92
CA PRO A 370 4.07 12.30 -17.14
C PRO A 370 5.55 12.60 -16.89
N TYR A 371 5.91 13.04 -15.68
CA TYR A 371 7.27 13.32 -15.26
C TYR A 371 8.02 12.11 -14.68
N MET A 372 7.36 10.94 -14.68
CA MET A 372 8.00 9.68 -14.31
C MET A 372 8.89 9.11 -15.43
N VAL A 373 8.76 9.60 -16.65
CA VAL A 373 9.59 9.24 -17.80
C VAL A 373 10.50 10.39 -18.22
N LYS A 374 11.70 10.07 -18.66
CA LYS A 374 12.68 11.06 -19.13
C LYS A 374 12.27 11.69 -20.45
N HIS A 375 11.77 10.88 -21.38
CA HIS A 375 11.37 11.35 -22.70
C HIS A 375 9.85 11.26 -22.83
N PRO A 376 9.17 12.38 -23.17
CA PRO A 376 7.74 12.36 -23.46
C PRO A 376 7.42 11.34 -24.56
N GLY A 377 6.39 10.53 -24.31
CA GLY A 377 5.98 9.45 -25.23
C GLY A 377 6.55 8.07 -24.91
N ASP A 378 7.57 7.98 -24.09
CA ASP A 378 8.01 6.69 -23.55
C ASP A 378 6.98 6.14 -22.55
N VAL A 379 6.93 4.83 -22.47
CA VAL A 379 6.06 4.09 -21.55
C VAL A 379 6.91 3.39 -20.50
N TRP A 380 6.63 3.67 -19.22
CA TRP A 380 7.33 3.06 -18.10
C TRP A 380 6.37 2.14 -17.34
N ILE A 381 6.60 0.83 -17.43
CA ILE A 381 5.78 -0.22 -16.84
C ILE A 381 6.48 -0.75 -15.59
N GLY A 382 5.74 -1.03 -14.53
CA GLY A 382 6.22 -1.76 -13.35
C GLY A 382 5.45 -3.06 -13.19
N ALA A 383 6.06 -4.20 -13.51
CA ALA A 383 5.48 -5.52 -13.26
C ALA A 383 5.79 -5.97 -11.83
N GLU A 384 4.77 -6.19 -11.01
CA GLU A 384 4.88 -6.48 -9.60
C GLU A 384 4.70 -7.96 -9.29
N TYR A 385 5.63 -8.50 -8.52
CA TYR A 385 5.67 -9.90 -8.08
C TYR A 385 5.67 -9.97 -6.56
N PHE A 386 4.77 -10.76 -6.01
CA PHE A 386 4.71 -11.05 -4.58
C PHE A 386 5.40 -12.39 -4.34
N CYS A 387 6.51 -12.36 -3.64
CA CYS A 387 7.39 -13.51 -3.48
C CYS A 387 8.00 -13.54 -2.09
N ASN A 388 8.78 -14.55 -1.79
CA ASN A 388 9.65 -14.62 -0.62
C ASN A 388 11.10 -14.71 -1.08
N GLU A 389 12.05 -14.28 -0.25
CA GLU A 389 13.46 -14.32 -0.57
C GLU A 389 13.99 -15.74 -0.86
N ASN A 390 13.29 -16.78 -0.39
CA ASN A 390 13.63 -18.18 -0.66
C ASN A 390 12.97 -18.75 -1.92
N ASP A 391 12.12 -18.00 -2.61
CA ASP A 391 11.47 -18.46 -3.83
C ASP A 391 12.48 -18.55 -4.98
N ALA A 392 12.38 -19.60 -5.79
CA ALA A 392 13.28 -19.80 -6.94
C ALA A 392 13.30 -18.62 -7.91
N PHE A 393 12.18 -17.89 -8.05
CA PHE A 393 12.11 -16.70 -8.88
C PHE A 393 12.93 -15.52 -8.29
N TRP A 394 12.87 -15.32 -6.97
CA TRP A 394 13.64 -14.28 -6.29
C TRP A 394 15.16 -14.52 -6.34
N GLN A 395 15.57 -15.78 -6.31
CA GLN A 395 16.98 -16.18 -6.29
C GLN A 395 17.68 -16.06 -7.67
N GLN A 396 16.92 -15.85 -8.73
CA GLN A 396 17.47 -15.62 -10.06
C GLN A 396 18.22 -14.29 -10.14
N ASP A 397 19.13 -14.18 -11.10
CA ASP A 397 19.76 -12.92 -11.46
C ASP A 397 18.75 -11.94 -12.09
N ASP A 398 19.09 -10.67 -12.06
CA ASP A 398 18.19 -9.61 -12.48
C ASP A 398 17.87 -9.66 -13.99
N GLU A 399 18.82 -10.15 -14.82
CA GLU A 399 18.59 -10.31 -16.25
C GLU A 399 17.55 -11.39 -16.54
N THR A 400 17.64 -12.52 -15.87
CA THR A 400 16.70 -13.64 -15.99
C THR A 400 15.30 -13.22 -15.50
N ILE A 401 15.22 -12.49 -14.37
CA ILE A 401 13.96 -11.97 -13.85
C ILE A 401 13.33 -10.98 -14.84
N ALA A 402 14.11 -10.04 -15.35
CA ALA A 402 13.63 -9.05 -16.32
C ALA A 402 13.16 -9.69 -17.61
N ALA A 403 13.91 -10.66 -18.14
CA ALA A 403 13.51 -11.40 -19.35
C ALA A 403 12.19 -12.15 -19.15
N ALA A 404 11.99 -12.78 -17.98
CA ALA A 404 10.75 -13.45 -17.65
C ALA A 404 9.57 -12.46 -17.56
N ALA A 405 9.78 -11.29 -16.96
CA ALA A 405 8.76 -10.25 -16.87
C ALA A 405 8.38 -9.71 -18.26
N ILE A 406 9.34 -9.44 -19.12
CA ILE A 406 9.10 -8.99 -20.50
C ILE A 406 8.30 -10.05 -21.27
N ALA A 407 8.67 -11.33 -21.13
CA ALA A 407 7.95 -12.43 -21.78
C ALA A 407 6.49 -12.55 -21.29
N GLU A 408 6.23 -12.38 -19.97
CA GLU A 408 4.87 -12.35 -19.44
C GLU A 408 4.06 -11.15 -19.98
N MET A 409 4.66 -9.96 -20.04
CA MET A 409 3.98 -8.75 -20.56
C MET A 409 3.67 -8.88 -22.04
N GLN A 410 4.55 -9.52 -22.82
CA GLN A 410 4.31 -9.84 -24.23
C GLN A 410 3.21 -10.89 -24.38
N ALA A 411 3.22 -11.95 -23.58
CA ALA A 411 2.22 -13.02 -23.64
C ALA A 411 0.79 -12.52 -23.38
N ILE A 412 0.63 -11.51 -22.53
CA ILE A 412 -0.68 -10.87 -22.27
C ILE A 412 -0.98 -9.68 -23.18
N GLY A 413 -0.13 -9.44 -24.19
CA GLY A 413 -0.35 -8.43 -25.22
C GLY A 413 -0.19 -6.99 -24.77
N ILE A 414 0.53 -6.73 -23.67
CA ILE A 414 0.76 -5.37 -23.17
C ILE A 414 1.88 -4.66 -23.92
N LEU A 415 2.98 -5.36 -24.19
CA LEU A 415 4.12 -4.80 -24.91
C LEU A 415 4.62 -5.74 -26.01
N ASP A 416 5.42 -5.18 -26.90
CA ASP A 416 6.27 -5.90 -27.83
C ASP A 416 7.70 -5.89 -27.29
N ALA A 417 8.28 -7.06 -27.06
CA ALA A 417 9.64 -7.21 -26.52
C ALA A 417 10.71 -6.53 -27.38
N LEU A 418 10.49 -6.41 -28.70
CA LEU A 418 11.41 -5.72 -29.61
C LEU A 418 11.46 -4.21 -29.38
N GLN A 419 10.49 -3.63 -28.67
CA GLN A 419 10.41 -2.19 -28.39
C GLN A 419 10.95 -1.85 -27.00
N VAL A 420 11.41 -2.81 -26.23
CA VAL A 420 11.99 -2.57 -24.89
C VAL A 420 13.32 -1.84 -25.03
N LYS A 421 13.44 -0.71 -24.34
CA LYS A 421 14.61 0.16 -24.36
C LYS A 421 15.53 -0.03 -23.16
N ASP A 422 14.93 -0.28 -21.98
CA ASP A 422 15.66 -0.38 -20.72
C ASP A 422 14.84 -1.20 -19.71
N LYS A 423 15.49 -1.70 -18.66
CA LYS A 423 14.88 -2.52 -17.62
C LYS A 423 15.58 -2.33 -16.29
N LEU A 424 14.84 -2.57 -15.20
CA LEU A 424 15.34 -2.47 -13.83
C LEU A 424 14.63 -3.51 -12.97
N VAL A 425 15.37 -4.23 -12.13
CA VAL A 425 14.79 -5.12 -11.11
C VAL A 425 15.04 -4.52 -9.73
N VAL A 426 13.97 -4.40 -8.94
CA VAL A 426 14.03 -3.92 -7.56
C VAL A 426 13.45 -4.99 -6.64
N LYS A 427 14.27 -5.51 -5.74
CA LYS A 427 13.90 -6.49 -4.72
C LYS A 427 13.72 -5.80 -3.37
N VAL A 428 12.59 -6.00 -2.72
CA VAL A 428 12.24 -5.36 -1.44
C VAL A 428 11.82 -6.42 -0.43
N LYS A 429 12.66 -6.62 0.57
CA LYS A 429 12.40 -7.58 1.66
C LYS A 429 11.38 -7.02 2.65
N LYS A 430 10.56 -7.91 3.22
CA LYS A 430 9.61 -7.61 4.31
C LYS A 430 8.64 -6.45 3.97
N ALA A 431 8.18 -6.39 2.71
CA ALA A 431 7.28 -5.33 2.25
C ALA A 431 5.88 -5.41 2.88
N TYR A 432 5.41 -6.63 3.17
CA TYR A 432 4.06 -6.86 3.68
C TYR A 432 4.11 -7.73 4.94
N PRO A 433 3.78 -7.17 6.14
CA PRO A 433 3.58 -7.98 7.34
C PRO A 433 2.36 -8.89 7.17
N SER A 434 2.51 -10.16 7.50
CA SER A 434 1.46 -11.19 7.32
C SER A 434 0.63 -11.35 8.61
N TYR A 435 -0.69 -11.57 8.46
CA TYR A 435 -1.63 -11.75 9.57
C TYR A 435 -1.99 -13.23 9.79
N PHE A 436 -1.09 -14.12 9.43
CA PHE A 436 -1.19 -15.57 9.65
C PHE A 436 0.11 -16.09 10.30
N GLY A 437 0.20 -17.40 10.51
CA GLY A 437 1.34 -17.99 11.21
C GLY A 437 1.41 -17.51 12.66
N GLY A 438 2.55 -16.96 13.05
CA GLY A 438 2.79 -16.50 14.42
C GLY A 438 2.07 -15.22 14.85
N TYR A 439 1.34 -14.57 13.96
CA TYR A 439 0.64 -13.31 14.26
C TYR A 439 -0.37 -13.43 15.42
N GLY A 440 -0.97 -14.61 15.62
CA GLY A 440 -1.87 -14.85 16.76
C GLY A 440 -1.25 -14.59 18.13
N ASN A 441 0.08 -14.66 18.24
CA ASN A 441 0.83 -14.40 19.47
C ASN A 441 1.46 -13.01 19.51
N PHE A 442 1.11 -12.11 18.59
CA PHE A 442 1.70 -10.77 18.51
C PHE A 442 1.48 -9.92 19.77
N SER A 443 0.35 -10.12 20.48
CA SER A 443 0.07 -9.44 21.75
C SER A 443 1.17 -9.63 22.78
N VAL A 444 1.82 -10.79 22.81
CA VAL A 444 2.95 -11.07 23.72
C VAL A 444 4.12 -10.12 23.48
N VAL A 445 4.40 -9.82 22.21
CA VAL A 445 5.45 -8.87 21.83
C VAL A 445 5.02 -7.43 22.14
N GLN A 446 3.76 -7.10 21.85
CA GLN A 446 3.20 -5.78 22.14
C GLN A 446 3.26 -5.48 23.65
N ASP A 447 2.78 -6.39 24.49
CA ASP A 447 2.78 -6.25 25.94
C ASP A 447 4.18 -6.08 26.55
N PHE A 448 5.19 -6.71 25.93
CA PHE A 448 6.60 -6.52 26.31
C PHE A 448 7.09 -5.14 25.94
N ILE A 449 6.89 -4.70 24.71
CA ILE A 449 7.35 -3.39 24.22
C ILE A 449 6.67 -2.23 24.94
N ASP A 450 5.38 -2.37 25.28
CA ASP A 450 4.62 -1.31 25.94
C ASP A 450 5.14 -1.02 27.36
N LYS A 451 5.83 -1.96 27.99
CA LYS A 451 6.51 -1.77 29.27
C LYS A 451 7.79 -0.92 29.17
N ILE A 452 8.38 -0.81 27.97
CA ILE A 452 9.58 0.01 27.73
C ILE A 452 9.11 1.43 27.43
N GLU A 453 9.03 2.28 28.45
CA GLU A 453 8.37 3.60 28.38
C GLU A 453 8.84 4.47 27.21
N ASN A 454 10.15 4.50 26.97
CA ASN A 454 10.76 5.38 25.98
C ASN A 454 10.99 4.78 24.59
N LEU A 455 10.44 3.58 24.31
CA LEU A 455 10.51 2.93 23.01
C LEU A 455 9.15 2.92 22.33
N PHE A 456 9.04 3.55 21.15
CA PHE A 456 7.81 3.65 20.38
C PHE A 456 7.93 2.86 19.06
N LEU A 457 7.04 1.91 18.86
CA LEU A 457 6.90 1.21 17.60
C LEU A 457 5.89 1.95 16.72
N ILE A 458 6.31 2.37 15.53
CA ILE A 458 5.49 3.16 14.61
C ILE A 458 5.61 2.64 13.18
N GLY A 459 4.62 2.98 12.36
CA GLY A 459 4.63 2.64 10.94
C GLY A 459 4.25 1.18 10.65
N ARG A 460 4.43 0.76 9.39
CA ARG A 460 4.00 -0.56 8.90
C ARG A 460 4.76 -1.70 9.57
N ASN A 461 6.06 -1.73 9.40
CA ASN A 461 6.90 -2.83 9.87
C ASN A 461 7.21 -2.75 11.36
N GLY A 462 7.33 -1.54 11.92
CA GLY A 462 7.53 -1.34 13.35
C GLY A 462 6.37 -1.83 14.20
N MET A 463 5.16 -1.81 13.66
CA MET A 463 3.96 -2.31 14.34
C MET A 463 3.49 -3.67 13.82
N HIS A 464 4.16 -4.27 12.86
CA HIS A 464 3.72 -5.46 12.15
C HIS A 464 2.27 -5.33 11.66
N ARG A 465 1.91 -4.18 11.09
CA ARG A 465 0.56 -3.87 10.60
C ARG A 465 0.60 -3.41 9.15
N TYR A 466 -0.44 -3.76 8.40
CA TYR A 466 -0.59 -3.33 7.01
C TYR A 466 -1.05 -1.87 6.94
N ASN A 467 -0.22 -0.97 7.47
CA ASN A 467 -0.46 0.47 7.45
C ASN A 467 -0.15 1.05 6.07
N ASN A 468 -1.01 1.94 5.59
CA ASN A 468 -0.66 2.82 4.49
C ASN A 468 0.19 4.00 5.00
N SER A 469 0.60 4.89 4.09
CA SER A 469 1.44 6.04 4.43
C SER A 469 0.79 6.93 5.50
N ASP A 470 -0.50 7.25 5.35
CA ASP A 470 -1.27 8.07 6.30
C ASP A 470 -1.35 7.44 7.69
N HIS A 471 -1.66 6.14 7.78
CA HIS A 471 -1.68 5.43 9.06
C HIS A 471 -0.29 5.43 9.71
N SER A 472 0.77 5.22 8.92
CA SER A 472 2.15 5.27 9.43
C SER A 472 2.52 6.65 9.98
N MET A 473 2.06 7.72 9.33
CA MET A 473 2.21 9.09 9.80
C MET A 473 1.42 9.35 11.07
N LEU A 474 0.17 8.90 11.14
CA LEU A 474 -0.68 9.08 12.31
C LEU A 474 -0.09 8.37 13.54
N THR A 475 0.51 7.18 13.39
CA THR A 475 1.18 6.49 14.50
C THR A 475 2.38 7.29 15.01
N ALA A 476 3.13 7.91 14.11
CA ALA A 476 4.25 8.79 14.47
C ALA A 476 3.76 10.07 15.19
N MET A 477 2.70 10.69 14.68
CA MET A 477 2.09 11.87 15.29
C MET A 477 1.53 11.57 16.69
N ALA A 478 0.89 10.41 16.88
CA ALA A 478 0.37 9.99 18.18
C ALA A 478 1.50 9.71 19.19
N ALA A 479 2.59 9.09 18.74
CA ALA A 479 3.73 8.83 19.60
C ALA A 479 4.41 10.14 20.06
N VAL A 480 4.54 11.14 19.19
CA VAL A 480 5.04 12.47 19.58
C VAL A 480 4.08 13.18 20.53
N GLU A 481 2.78 13.09 20.29
CA GLU A 481 1.77 13.65 21.20
C GLU A 481 1.82 13.03 22.59
N ASN A 482 2.07 11.70 22.67
CA ASN A 482 2.27 11.03 23.97
C ASN A 482 3.48 11.59 24.72
N ILE A 483 4.57 11.91 24.03
CA ILE A 483 5.75 12.53 24.64
C ILE A 483 5.42 13.92 25.16
N ILE A 484 4.76 14.76 24.35
CA ILE A 484 4.39 16.14 24.70
C ILE A 484 3.47 16.17 25.93
N THR A 485 2.51 15.26 25.99
CA THR A 485 1.51 15.19 27.07
C THR A 485 1.96 14.35 28.27
N GLY A 486 3.12 13.69 28.20
CA GLY A 486 3.59 12.77 29.25
C GLY A 486 2.78 11.48 29.35
N ARG A 487 2.03 11.11 28.30
CA ARG A 487 1.21 9.90 28.28
C ARG A 487 2.10 8.67 28.14
N LYS A 488 2.06 7.78 29.14
CA LYS A 488 2.82 6.51 29.13
C LYS A 488 2.10 5.38 28.41
N ASP A 489 0.77 5.37 28.44
CA ASP A 489 -0.04 4.40 27.72
C ASP A 489 0.04 4.62 26.21
N LYS A 490 0.32 3.55 25.45
CA LYS A 490 0.53 3.55 23.99
C LYS A 490 -0.67 3.01 23.20
N THR A 491 -1.78 2.73 23.87
CA THR A 491 -2.99 2.16 23.25
C THR A 491 -3.47 2.99 22.07
N ASN A 492 -3.43 4.33 22.18
CA ASN A 492 -3.81 5.25 21.11
C ASN A 492 -2.96 5.10 19.83
N ILE A 493 -1.70 4.66 19.96
CA ILE A 493 -0.83 4.37 18.79
C ILE A 493 -1.28 3.06 18.14
N TRP A 494 -1.57 2.04 18.97
CA TRP A 494 -2.02 0.73 18.50
C TRP A 494 -3.44 0.75 17.92
N GLU A 495 -4.30 1.66 18.34
CA GLU A 495 -5.66 1.82 17.84
C GLU A 495 -5.72 2.41 16.42
N ILE A 496 -4.66 3.09 15.98
CA ILE A 496 -4.61 3.61 14.61
C ILE A 496 -4.67 2.45 13.61
N ASN A 497 -5.58 2.56 12.63
CA ASN A 497 -5.86 1.50 11.65
C ASN A 497 -6.42 0.19 12.26
N THR A 498 -6.99 0.24 13.46
CA THR A 498 -7.82 -0.84 13.99
C THR A 498 -9.28 -0.66 13.62
N GLU A 499 -9.67 0.60 13.34
CA GLU A 499 -11.00 0.85 12.81
C GLU A 499 -11.18 0.06 11.52
N ASP A 500 -12.18 -0.77 11.57
CA ASP A 500 -12.63 -1.71 10.58
C ASP A 500 -13.03 -1.06 9.22
N GLU A 501 -12.54 0.12 8.88
CA GLU A 501 -13.06 0.91 7.79
C GLU A 501 -11.99 1.38 6.79
N TYR A 502 -11.53 0.47 5.97
CA TYR A 502 -11.04 0.82 4.65
C TYR A 502 -12.23 0.75 3.69
N HIS A 503 -13.08 1.79 3.73
CA HIS A 503 -14.22 1.87 2.82
C HIS A 503 -13.75 2.32 1.44
N GLU A 504 -13.89 1.44 0.48
CA GLU A 504 -13.98 1.81 -0.92
C GLU A 504 -15.44 2.12 -1.32
N GLU A 505 -16.43 2.10 -0.38
CA GLU A 505 -17.87 2.34 -0.64
C GLU A 505 -18.53 3.21 0.43
N GLN A 506 -19.44 4.08 -0.01
CA GLN A 506 -20.33 4.86 0.85
C GLN A 506 -21.50 4.04 1.37
N ASN A 507 -21.80 4.14 2.67
CA ASN A 507 -23.08 3.77 3.23
C ASN A 507 -24.08 4.93 3.07
N ASN A 508 -25.07 4.76 2.20
CA ASN A 508 -26.30 5.54 2.25
C ASN A 508 -27.09 5.15 3.52
N ARG A 509 -26.91 5.90 4.59
CA ARG A 509 -27.98 6.07 5.59
C ARG A 509 -28.66 7.38 5.28
N SER A 510 -29.65 7.32 4.38
CA SER A 510 -30.77 8.22 4.40
C SER A 510 -31.86 7.52 5.22
N ASP A 511 -32.44 8.30 6.14
CA ASP A 511 -33.74 8.19 6.75
C ASP A 511 -33.92 7.28 7.98
N LYS A 512 -33.90 7.93 9.12
CA LYS A 512 -35.18 8.23 9.82
C LYS A 512 -35.05 9.51 10.62
#